data_894c6d8f81595c978d6c3311ef88b5e5
#
_entry.id   894c6d8f81595c978d6c3311ef88b5e5
#
_cell.length_a   1.000
_cell.length_b   1.000
_cell.length_c   1.000
_cell.angle_alpha   90.00
_cell.angle_beta   90.00
_cell.angle_gamma   90.00
#
_symmetry.space_group_name_H-M   'P 1'
#
loop_
_entity.id
_entity.type
_entity.pdbx_description
1 polymer ?
#
loop_
_entity_poly.entity_id
_entity_poly.type
_entity_poly.pdbx_seq_one_letter_code
_entity_poly.pdbx_strand_id
1 'polypeptide(L)'
;VRALVGDLTFLHDVGGLLLGELEDEVDVQVVVADDAGGAIFALLGHEEANPAGFARLFTTPQRADIAALAAGYGAAYRRVTTLDELSRALAEPIRGRSVLHAPVGPRRQEFSRAQALI
;
A
#
# COMPACT_ATOMS: atom_id res chain seq x y z
N VAL A 1 8.77 -14.75 0.66
CA VAL A 1 8.82 -13.72 -0.39
C VAL A 1 8.21 -12.43 0.13
N ARG A 2 8.75 -11.26 -0.31
CA ARG A 2 8.19 -9.94 0.03
C ARG A 2 7.94 -9.15 -1.25
N ALA A 3 6.72 -8.57 -1.37
CA ALA A 3 6.34 -7.69 -2.45
C ALA A 3 6.03 -6.29 -1.87
N LEU A 4 6.48 -5.24 -2.55
CA LEU A 4 6.12 -3.85 -2.25
C LEU A 4 5.19 -3.33 -3.34
N VAL A 5 4.02 -2.88 -2.97
CA VAL A 5 2.99 -2.37 -3.88
C VAL A 5 2.33 -1.10 -3.34
N GLY A 6 1.73 -0.29 -4.22
CA GLY A 6 0.83 0.77 -3.81
C GLY A 6 -0.56 0.23 -3.44
N ASP A 7 -1.36 1.05 -2.78
CA ASP A 7 -2.72 0.69 -2.35
C ASP A 7 -3.63 0.32 -3.52
N LEU A 8 -3.65 1.08 -4.60
CA LEU A 8 -4.45 0.73 -5.79
C LEU A 8 -3.99 -0.58 -6.44
N THR A 9 -2.69 -0.84 -6.50
CA THR A 9 -2.16 -2.10 -7.01
C THR A 9 -2.61 -3.28 -6.14
N PHE A 10 -2.52 -3.13 -4.82
CA PHE A 10 -3.02 -4.11 -3.87
C PHE A 10 -4.51 -4.39 -4.06
N LEU A 11 -5.34 -3.34 -4.18
CA LEU A 11 -6.78 -3.47 -4.36
C LEU A 11 -7.18 -4.10 -5.69
N HIS A 12 -6.40 -3.87 -6.75
CA HIS A 12 -6.64 -4.50 -8.04
C HIS A 12 -6.44 -6.01 -8.02
N ASP A 13 -5.54 -6.51 -7.18
CA ASP A 13 -5.19 -7.94 -7.14
C ASP A 13 -5.25 -8.53 -5.72
N VAL A 14 -6.14 -8.02 -4.89
CA VAL A 14 -6.33 -8.54 -3.51
C VAL A 14 -6.69 -10.02 -3.50
N GLY A 15 -7.33 -10.52 -4.55
CA GLY A 15 -7.62 -11.93 -4.75
C GLY A 15 -6.38 -12.83 -4.79
N GLY A 16 -5.20 -12.28 -5.07
CA GLY A 16 -3.92 -12.98 -4.98
C GLY A 16 -3.55 -13.45 -3.57
N LEU A 17 -4.26 -12.96 -2.53
CA LEU A 17 -4.12 -13.47 -1.16
C LEU A 17 -4.89 -14.79 -0.92
N LEU A 18 -5.73 -15.21 -1.86
CA LEU A 18 -6.48 -16.45 -1.71
C LEU A 18 -5.53 -17.66 -1.70
N LEU A 19 -5.71 -18.52 -0.73
CA LEU A 19 -5.07 -19.84 -0.68
C LEU A 19 -6.14 -20.91 -0.74
N GLY A 20 -5.97 -21.90 -1.59
CA GLY A 20 -6.89 -23.03 -1.68
C GLY A 20 -6.85 -23.88 -0.39
N GLU A 21 -7.98 -24.49 -0.04
CA GLU A 21 -8.11 -25.29 1.19
C GLU A 21 -7.15 -26.49 1.27
N LEU A 22 -6.70 -26.98 0.12
CA LEU A 22 -5.80 -28.14 0.01
C LEU A 22 -4.33 -27.75 -0.21
N GLU A 23 -4.04 -26.43 -0.23
CA GLU A 23 -2.69 -25.94 -0.46
C GLU A 23 -1.97 -25.66 0.86
N ASP A 24 -0.67 -25.90 0.87
CA ASP A 24 0.19 -25.59 2.01
C ASP A 24 0.32 -24.05 2.17
N GLU A 25 0.36 -23.59 3.43
CA GLU A 25 0.58 -22.17 3.73
C GLU A 25 1.95 -21.70 3.21
N VAL A 26 1.98 -20.52 2.63
CA VAL A 26 3.18 -19.94 2.02
C VAL A 26 3.67 -18.70 2.76
N ASP A 27 4.97 -18.51 2.85
CA ASP A 27 5.59 -17.36 3.50
C ASP A 27 5.67 -16.17 2.53
N VAL A 28 4.59 -15.37 2.51
CA VAL A 28 4.46 -14.17 1.65
C VAL A 28 4.05 -12.96 2.48
N GLN A 29 4.77 -11.86 2.31
CA GLN A 29 4.40 -10.57 2.89
C GLN A 29 4.19 -9.55 1.78
N VAL A 30 3.00 -8.94 1.74
CA VAL A 30 2.71 -7.79 0.87
C VAL A 30 2.85 -6.51 1.71
N VAL A 31 3.80 -5.67 1.34
CA VAL A 31 3.98 -4.34 1.93
C VAL A 31 3.19 -3.36 1.08
N VAL A 32 2.16 -2.76 1.66
CA VAL A 32 1.29 -1.80 0.99
C VAL A 32 1.69 -0.39 1.40
N ALA A 33 2.28 0.37 0.46
CA ALA A 33 2.48 1.81 0.63
C ALA A 33 1.18 2.51 0.22
N ASP A 34 0.43 3.02 1.21
CA ASP A 34 -0.90 3.58 1.01
C ASP A 34 -0.83 5.11 1.03
N ASP A 35 -0.99 5.72 -0.14
CA ASP A 35 -1.12 7.17 -0.31
C ASP A 35 -2.56 7.60 -0.63
N ALA A 36 -3.53 6.71 -0.37
CA ALA A 36 -4.97 6.87 -0.56
C ALA A 36 -5.38 7.10 -2.02
N GLY A 37 -4.71 6.44 -2.96
CA GLY A 37 -5.05 6.47 -4.37
C GLY A 37 -3.86 6.58 -5.31
N GLY A 38 -4.08 7.07 -6.53
CA GLY A 38 -3.04 7.25 -7.53
C GLY A 38 -2.28 8.57 -7.38
N ALA A 39 -1.78 8.89 -6.19
CA ALA A 39 -1.14 10.17 -5.89
C ALA A 39 0.14 10.45 -6.70
N ILE A 40 0.72 9.45 -7.35
CA ILE A 40 1.85 9.63 -8.27
C ILE A 40 1.51 10.63 -9.39
N PHE A 41 0.26 10.69 -9.81
CA PHE A 41 -0.17 11.61 -10.87
C PHE A 41 -0.14 13.09 -10.45
N ALA A 42 -0.18 13.40 -9.15
CA ALA A 42 -0.05 14.76 -8.63
C ALA A 42 1.31 15.40 -8.96
N LEU A 43 2.32 14.60 -9.34
CA LEU A 43 3.62 15.07 -9.75
C LEU A 43 3.65 15.59 -11.22
N LEU A 44 2.59 15.35 -11.99
CA LEU A 44 2.53 15.65 -13.41
C LEU A 44 2.09 17.11 -13.72
N GLY A 45 1.72 17.90 -12.70
CA GLY A 45 1.39 19.33 -12.87
C GLY A 45 0.04 19.62 -13.55
N HIS A 46 -0.77 18.60 -13.86
CA HIS A 46 -2.07 18.77 -14.52
C HIS A 46 -3.25 19.02 -13.58
N GLU A 47 -3.00 18.96 -12.29
CA GLU A 47 -3.99 19.13 -11.22
C GLU A 47 -4.63 20.55 -11.21
N GLU A 48 -3.83 21.57 -11.57
CA GLU A 48 -4.21 22.98 -11.45
C GLU A 48 -5.35 23.39 -12.41
N ALA A 49 -5.43 22.74 -13.58
CA ALA A 49 -6.42 23.10 -14.61
C ALA A 49 -7.84 22.66 -14.25
N ASN A 50 -7.99 21.49 -13.62
CA ASN A 50 -9.28 20.96 -13.18
C ASN A 50 -9.08 20.00 -12.00
N PRO A 51 -8.97 20.50 -10.75
CA PRO A 51 -8.67 19.68 -9.58
C PRO A 51 -9.69 18.56 -9.34
N ALA A 52 -10.98 18.83 -9.52
CA ALA A 52 -12.04 17.85 -9.31
C ALA A 52 -12.02 16.72 -10.35
N GLY A 53 -11.83 17.08 -11.62
CA GLY A 53 -11.69 16.10 -12.69
C GLY A 53 -10.40 15.28 -12.54
N PHE A 54 -9.31 15.93 -12.15
CA PHE A 54 -8.05 15.25 -11.89
C PHE A 54 -8.17 14.24 -10.73
N ALA A 55 -8.76 14.64 -9.61
CA ALA A 55 -9.01 13.75 -8.50
C ALA A 55 -9.82 12.53 -8.91
N ARG A 56 -10.90 12.73 -9.67
CA ARG A 56 -11.79 11.66 -10.11
C ARG A 56 -11.16 10.68 -11.10
N LEU A 57 -10.36 11.19 -12.05
CA LEU A 57 -9.88 10.40 -13.19
C LEU A 57 -8.46 9.86 -13.00
N PHE A 58 -7.64 10.52 -12.21
CA PHE A 58 -6.23 10.19 -12.04
C PHE A 58 -5.90 9.73 -10.62
N THR A 59 -6.18 10.55 -9.60
CA THR A 59 -5.84 10.13 -8.23
C THR A 59 -6.80 9.09 -7.67
N THR A 60 -8.04 9.05 -8.17
CA THR A 60 -9.02 8.01 -7.82
C THR A 60 -8.97 7.62 -6.33
N PRO A 61 -9.21 8.56 -5.40
CA PRO A 61 -9.04 8.30 -3.98
C PRO A 61 -9.94 7.15 -3.53
N GLN A 62 -9.42 6.29 -2.70
CA GLN A 62 -10.08 5.08 -2.22
C GLN A 62 -10.26 5.11 -0.69
N ARG A 63 -11.21 4.32 -0.17
CA ARG A 63 -11.52 4.17 1.25
C ARG A 63 -11.66 2.70 1.64
N ALA A 64 -10.99 1.80 0.94
CA ALA A 64 -11.05 0.38 1.24
C ALA A 64 -10.41 0.08 2.61
N ASP A 65 -11.02 -0.82 3.35
CA ASP A 65 -10.45 -1.31 4.59
C ASP A 65 -9.48 -2.47 4.30
N ILE A 66 -8.19 -2.13 4.21
CA ILE A 66 -7.12 -3.10 3.91
C ILE A 66 -7.03 -4.17 5.01
N ALA A 67 -7.31 -3.81 6.28
CA ALA A 67 -7.31 -4.77 7.38
C ALA A 67 -8.43 -5.80 7.21
N ALA A 68 -9.64 -5.34 6.90
CA ALA A 68 -10.78 -6.21 6.65
C ALA A 68 -10.55 -7.13 5.44
N LEU A 69 -9.95 -6.60 4.37
CA LEU A 69 -9.59 -7.41 3.20
C LEU A 69 -8.57 -8.49 3.55
N ALA A 70 -7.48 -8.14 4.23
CA ALA A 70 -6.49 -9.12 4.68
C ALA A 70 -7.13 -10.22 5.54
N ALA A 71 -7.95 -9.84 6.52
CA ALA A 71 -8.68 -10.77 7.38
C ALA A 71 -9.63 -11.68 6.59
N GLY A 72 -10.35 -11.13 5.60
CA GLY A 72 -11.28 -11.89 4.75
C GLY A 72 -10.59 -12.98 3.94
N TYR A 73 -9.32 -12.80 3.59
CA TYR A 73 -8.49 -13.81 2.92
C TYR A 73 -7.65 -14.65 3.89
N GLY A 74 -7.81 -14.48 5.21
CA GLY A 74 -7.06 -15.23 6.21
C GLY A 74 -5.58 -14.83 6.31
N ALA A 75 -5.20 -13.67 5.80
CA ALA A 75 -3.85 -13.15 5.92
C ALA A 75 -3.68 -12.33 7.21
N ALA A 76 -2.52 -12.44 7.87
CA ALA A 76 -2.19 -11.60 9.00
C ALA A 76 -2.07 -10.13 8.55
N TYR A 77 -2.44 -9.19 9.43
CA TYR A 77 -2.38 -7.77 9.13
C TYR A 77 -1.61 -7.01 10.23
N ARG A 78 -0.76 -6.09 9.78
CA ARG A 78 -0.07 -5.15 10.67
C ARG A 78 0.02 -3.78 10.02
N ARG A 79 -0.42 -2.75 10.73
CA ARG A 79 -0.23 -1.35 10.34
C ARG A 79 1.03 -0.79 10.98
N VAL A 80 1.83 -0.05 10.20
CA VAL A 80 3.02 0.67 10.67
C VAL A 80 2.91 2.13 10.26
N THR A 81 3.26 3.04 11.18
CA THR A 81 3.07 4.48 10.99
C THR A 81 4.37 5.27 11.12
N THR A 82 5.44 4.61 11.55
CA THR A 82 6.77 5.21 11.68
C THR A 82 7.82 4.37 10.95
N LEU A 83 8.93 5.02 10.57
CA LEU A 83 10.06 4.32 9.95
C LEU A 83 10.67 3.26 10.86
N ASP A 84 10.69 3.51 12.18
CA ASP A 84 11.20 2.53 13.16
C ASP A 84 10.31 1.28 13.24
N GLU A 85 8.99 1.46 13.21
CA GLU A 85 8.04 0.35 13.16
C GLU A 85 8.20 -0.45 11.86
N LEU A 86 8.31 0.26 10.73
CA LEU A 86 8.53 -0.35 9.43
C LEU A 86 9.84 -1.15 9.40
N SER A 87 10.95 -0.54 9.85
CA SER A 87 12.26 -1.18 9.88
C SER A 87 12.24 -2.45 10.73
N ARG A 88 11.63 -2.39 11.92
CA ARG A 88 11.48 -3.57 12.78
C ARG A 88 10.64 -4.66 12.14
N ALA A 89 9.50 -4.29 11.55
CA ALA A 89 8.62 -5.24 10.87
C ALA A 89 9.31 -5.90 9.66
N LEU A 90 10.14 -5.15 8.92
CA LEU A 90 10.89 -5.68 7.79
C LEU A 90 12.06 -6.59 8.21
N ALA A 91 12.59 -6.44 9.42
CA ALA A 91 13.64 -7.30 9.96
C ALA A 91 13.10 -8.65 10.48
N GLU A 92 11.80 -8.74 10.77
CA GLU A 92 11.18 -9.98 11.23
C GLU A 92 11.10 -11.02 10.09
N PRO A 93 11.24 -12.31 10.39
CA PRO A 93 11.04 -13.38 9.43
C PRO A 93 9.57 -13.42 8.99
N ILE A 94 9.33 -13.64 7.70
CA ILE A 94 8.00 -13.81 7.15
C ILE A 94 7.49 -15.19 7.53
N ARG A 95 6.26 -15.24 8.06
CA ARG A 95 5.57 -16.49 8.38
C ARG A 95 4.12 -16.41 7.91
N GLY A 96 3.76 -17.34 7.03
CA GLY A 96 2.44 -17.35 6.41
C GLY A 96 2.19 -16.13 5.52
N ARG A 97 0.94 -15.93 5.15
CA ARG A 97 0.50 -14.76 4.35
C ARG A 97 0.25 -13.58 5.25
N SER A 98 0.85 -12.45 4.92
CA SER A 98 0.71 -11.23 5.72
C SER A 98 0.69 -9.96 4.88
N VAL A 99 -0.04 -8.96 5.38
CA VAL A 99 -0.10 -7.61 4.82
C VAL A 99 0.51 -6.64 5.83
N LEU A 100 1.58 -5.96 5.42
CA LEU A 100 2.20 -4.88 6.17
C LEU A 100 1.74 -3.56 5.55
N HIS A 101 0.83 -2.87 6.22
CA HIS A 101 0.21 -1.65 5.73
C HIS A 101 0.95 -0.42 6.26
N ALA A 102 1.53 0.35 5.36
CA ALA A 102 2.26 1.57 5.65
C ALA A 102 1.55 2.78 5.01
N PRO A 103 0.68 3.50 5.75
CA PRO A 103 0.17 4.77 5.28
C PRO A 103 1.31 5.76 5.10
N VAL A 104 1.37 6.38 3.92
CA VAL A 104 2.37 7.39 3.58
C VAL A 104 1.70 8.75 3.44
N GLY A 105 2.46 9.81 3.68
CA GLY A 105 1.95 11.17 3.55
C GLY A 105 1.65 11.56 2.10
N PRO A 106 1.07 12.75 1.88
CA PRO A 106 0.80 13.25 0.55
C PRO A 106 2.07 13.22 -0.30
N ARG A 107 2.03 12.54 -1.45
CA ARG A 107 3.20 12.25 -2.30
C ARG A 107 4.01 13.49 -2.67
N ARG A 108 3.35 14.62 -2.92
CA ARG A 108 4.03 15.88 -3.21
C ARG A 108 4.94 16.35 -2.07
N GLN A 109 4.51 16.19 -0.83
CA GLN A 109 5.32 16.51 0.36
C GLN A 109 6.48 15.54 0.53
N GLU A 110 6.24 14.24 0.37
CA GLU A 110 7.26 13.20 0.47
C GLU A 110 8.32 13.35 -0.64
N PHE A 111 7.92 13.67 -1.86
CA PHE A 111 8.84 13.96 -2.96
C PHE A 111 9.71 15.20 -2.67
N SER A 112 9.10 16.28 -2.17
CA SER A 112 9.86 17.49 -1.80
C SER A 112 10.85 17.22 -0.66
N ARG A 113 10.47 16.39 0.32
CA ARG A 113 11.38 15.97 1.40
C ARG A 113 12.55 15.13 0.87
N ALA A 114 12.26 14.17 -0.02
CA ALA A 114 13.30 13.35 -0.63
C ALA A 114 14.29 14.17 -1.46
N GLN A 115 13.80 15.16 -2.23
CA GLN A 115 14.66 16.08 -2.99
C GLN A 115 15.56 16.94 -2.08
N ALA A 116 15.09 17.32 -0.90
CA ALA A 116 15.87 18.12 0.05
C ALA A 116 17.02 17.33 0.71
N LEU A 117 17.04 15.99 0.57
CA LEU A 117 18.09 15.11 1.10
C LEU A 117 19.21 14.81 0.09
N ILE A 118 19.07 15.27 -1.16
CA ILE A 118 20.05 15.09 -2.23
C ILE A 118 20.85 16.39 -2.41
#